data_f9a5a80d4acb1abe44cb78bbae561a0c
#
_entry.id   f9a5a80d4acb1abe44cb78bbae561a0c
#
_cell.length_a   1.000
_cell.length_b   1.000
_cell.length_c   1.000
_cell.angle_alpha   90.00
_cell.angle_beta   90.00
_cell.angle_gamma   90.00
#
_symmetry.space_group_name_H-M   'P 1'
#
loop_
_entity.id
_entity.type
_entity.pdbx_description
1 polymer ?
#
loop_
_entity_poly.entity_id
_entity_poly.type
_entity_poly.pdbx_seq_one_letter_code
_entity_poly.pdbx_strand_id
1 'polypeptide(L)'
;TVVKGTGSEEVREALAQFGYEMSLKETYMGRERKERPTLMMWMQKPRNAWSHYILAIHKGKEGHWILIKGVKMCDTFTEGKWTFVVDGPHKGCRIMEIFEVKKAIDA
;
A
#
# COMPACT_ATOMS: atom_id res chain seq x y z
N THR A 1 -1.74 -16.38 18.74
CA THR A 1 -0.61 -15.74 18.10
C THR A 1 -1.07 -14.61 17.23
N VAL A 2 -0.54 -13.49 17.49
CA VAL A 2 -0.83 -12.36 16.64
C VAL A 2 -0.12 -12.61 15.32
N VAL A 3 -0.90 -12.69 14.29
CA VAL A 3 -0.33 -12.69 12.95
C VAL A 3 0.29 -11.33 12.75
N LYS A 4 1.60 -11.31 12.73
CA LYS A 4 2.31 -10.04 12.60
C LYS A 4 2.31 -9.59 11.17
N GLY A 5 1.22 -9.09 10.78
CA GLY A 5 1.07 -8.63 9.44
C GLY A 5 0.81 -9.77 8.47
N THR A 6 0.13 -9.44 7.43
CA THR A 6 -0.17 -10.34 6.34
C THR A 6 0.92 -10.16 5.29
N GLY A 7 1.47 -11.26 4.82
CA GLY A 7 2.47 -11.22 3.75
C GLY A 7 1.85 -10.85 2.41
N SER A 8 2.68 -10.43 1.47
CA SER A 8 2.20 -10.03 0.13
C SER A 8 1.49 -11.16 -0.60
N GLU A 9 1.94 -12.41 -0.41
CA GLU A 9 1.29 -13.55 -1.05
C GLU A 9 -0.12 -13.76 -0.54
N GLU A 10 -0.35 -13.55 0.75
CA GLU A 10 -1.68 -13.68 1.34
C GLU A 10 -2.61 -12.60 0.84
N VAL A 11 -2.11 -11.37 0.69
CA VAL A 11 -2.88 -10.27 0.13
C VAL A 11 -3.22 -10.56 -1.33
N ARG A 12 -2.24 -11.07 -2.10
CA ARG A 12 -2.43 -11.42 -3.50
C ARG A 12 -3.51 -12.48 -3.67
N GLU A 13 -3.46 -13.53 -2.84
CA GLU A 13 -4.45 -14.60 -2.88
C GLU A 13 -5.84 -14.10 -2.53
N ALA A 14 -5.95 -13.26 -1.51
CA ALA A 14 -7.23 -12.69 -1.11
C ALA A 14 -7.83 -11.85 -2.23
N LEU A 15 -7.01 -11.02 -2.89
CA LEU A 15 -7.48 -10.21 -4.02
C LEU A 15 -7.90 -11.07 -5.21
N ALA A 16 -7.16 -12.16 -5.46
CA ALA A 16 -7.49 -13.06 -6.58
C ALA A 16 -8.87 -13.68 -6.42
N GLN A 17 -9.29 -13.96 -5.20
CA GLN A 17 -10.62 -14.50 -4.93
C GLN A 17 -11.73 -13.54 -5.34
N PHE A 18 -11.44 -12.26 -5.38
CA PHE A 18 -12.40 -11.24 -5.79
C PHE A 18 -12.19 -10.76 -7.22
N GLY A 19 -11.33 -11.42 -7.97
CA GLY A 19 -11.10 -11.09 -9.37
C GLY A 19 -10.12 -9.96 -9.60
N TYR A 20 -9.21 -9.72 -8.67
CA TYR A 20 -8.18 -8.69 -8.80
C TYR A 20 -6.79 -9.29 -8.82
N GLU A 21 -5.90 -8.65 -9.54
CA GLU A 21 -4.47 -9.01 -9.52
C GLU A 21 -3.63 -7.86 -9.02
N MET A 22 -2.53 -8.22 -8.41
CA MET A 22 -1.62 -7.32 -7.74
C MET A 22 -0.24 -7.44 -8.37
N SER A 23 0.27 -6.34 -8.90
CA SER A 23 1.57 -6.29 -9.57
C SER A 23 2.54 -5.42 -8.80
N LEU A 24 3.72 -5.96 -8.50
CA LEU A 24 4.77 -5.18 -7.84
C LEU A 24 5.26 -4.08 -8.77
N LYS A 25 5.19 -2.84 -8.32
CA LYS A 25 5.67 -1.69 -9.07
C LYS A 25 7.02 -1.20 -8.60
N GLU A 26 7.22 -1.15 -7.29
CA GLU A 26 8.47 -0.69 -6.70
C GLU A 26 8.72 -1.44 -5.42
N THR A 27 9.98 -1.73 -5.16
CA THR A 27 10.40 -2.28 -3.87
C THR A 27 11.58 -1.46 -3.37
N TYR A 28 11.57 -1.17 -2.10
CA TYR A 28 12.64 -0.44 -1.44
C TYR A 28 13.33 -1.31 -0.38
N MET A 29 13.06 -2.62 -0.43
CA MET A 29 13.60 -3.55 0.56
C MET A 29 15.12 -3.67 0.50
N GLY A 30 15.73 -3.32 -0.65
CA GLY A 30 17.19 -3.29 -0.77
C GLY A 30 17.85 -2.05 -0.16
N ARG A 31 17.06 -1.10 0.34
CA ARG A 31 17.57 0.13 0.96
C ARG A 31 17.40 0.07 2.47
N GLU A 32 18.23 0.81 3.19
CA GLU A 32 18.00 1.01 4.61
C GLU A 32 16.71 1.78 4.81
N ARG A 33 16.03 1.53 5.93
CA ARG A 33 14.73 2.14 6.21
C ARG A 33 14.75 3.66 6.07
N LYS A 34 15.78 4.30 6.60
CA LYS A 34 15.89 5.77 6.56
C LYS A 34 16.05 6.32 5.14
N GLU A 35 16.43 5.47 4.19
CA GLU A 35 16.61 5.87 2.80
C GLU A 35 15.41 5.55 1.92
N ARG A 36 14.40 4.92 2.49
CA ARG A 36 13.17 4.62 1.77
C ARG A 36 12.28 5.87 1.74
N PRO A 37 11.50 6.06 0.68
CA PRO A 37 10.61 7.23 0.62
C PRO A 37 9.52 7.15 1.69
N THR A 38 9.09 8.31 2.15
CA THR A 38 7.90 8.40 2.97
C THR A 38 6.67 8.34 2.08
N LEU A 39 5.51 8.10 2.67
CA LEU A 39 4.27 8.10 1.92
C LEU A 39 4.05 9.42 1.17
N MET A 40 4.27 10.55 1.82
CA MET A 40 4.10 11.85 1.16
C MET A 40 5.09 12.07 0.02
N MET A 41 6.32 11.59 0.16
CA MET A 41 7.30 11.68 -0.92
C MET A 41 6.84 10.89 -2.14
N TRP A 42 6.31 9.69 -1.92
CA TRP A 42 5.80 8.88 -3.01
C TRP A 42 4.56 9.51 -3.65
N MET A 43 3.69 10.13 -2.86
CA MET A 43 2.48 10.77 -3.37
C MET A 43 2.78 11.91 -4.34
N GLN A 44 3.98 12.46 -4.29
CA GLN A 44 4.38 13.54 -5.20
C GLN A 44 4.88 13.02 -6.54
N LYS A 45 5.09 11.72 -6.67
CA LYS A 45 5.53 11.12 -7.93
C LYS A 45 4.35 10.91 -8.87
N PRO A 46 4.57 10.99 -10.20
CA PRO A 46 3.53 10.67 -11.16
C PRO A 46 3.07 9.22 -10.98
N ARG A 47 1.77 9.02 -11.01
CA ARG A 47 1.16 7.70 -10.96
C ARG A 47 -0.22 7.75 -11.59
N ASN A 48 -0.78 6.58 -11.87
CA ASN A 48 -2.12 6.51 -12.42
C ASN A 48 -3.15 6.78 -11.32
N ALA A 49 -3.78 7.94 -11.36
CA ALA A 49 -4.75 8.34 -10.33
C ALA A 49 -6.03 7.50 -10.35
N TRP A 50 -6.26 6.75 -11.43
CA TRP A 50 -7.43 5.88 -11.54
C TRP A 50 -7.20 4.49 -10.99
N SER A 51 -5.92 4.12 -10.81
CA SER A 51 -5.57 2.81 -10.27
C SER A 51 -5.64 2.81 -8.76
N HIS A 52 -5.89 1.61 -8.21
CA HIS A 52 -5.72 1.37 -6.79
C HIS A 52 -4.31 0.86 -6.56
N TYR A 53 -3.69 1.32 -5.50
CA TYR A 53 -2.37 0.85 -5.07
C TYR A 53 -2.47 0.31 -3.66
N ILE A 54 -1.75 -0.77 -3.41
CA ILE A 54 -1.58 -1.30 -2.06
C ILE A 54 -0.12 -1.09 -1.70
N LEU A 55 0.10 -0.47 -0.56
CA LEU A 55 1.43 -0.17 -0.08
C LEU A 55 1.69 -0.88 1.23
N ALA A 56 2.86 -1.49 1.32
CA ALA A 56 3.39 -1.98 2.59
C ALA A 56 4.26 -0.87 3.17
N ILE A 57 3.92 -0.40 4.34
CA ILE A 57 4.64 0.70 5.00
C ILE A 57 5.12 0.27 6.37
N HIS A 58 6.10 1.00 6.91
CA HIS A 58 6.53 0.82 8.28
C HIS A 58 5.62 1.60 9.22
N LYS A 59 5.15 0.92 10.25
CA LYS A 59 4.39 1.56 11.32
C LYS A 59 5.06 1.15 12.63
N GLY A 60 5.95 2.00 13.14
CA GLY A 60 6.79 1.61 14.26
C GLY A 60 7.73 0.47 13.83
N LYS A 61 7.70 -0.63 14.55
CA LYS A 61 8.51 -1.82 14.25
C LYS A 61 7.82 -2.80 13.32
N GLU A 62 6.55 -2.56 13.01
CA GLU A 62 5.74 -3.49 12.24
C GLU A 62 5.49 -2.98 10.84
N GLY A 63 5.12 -3.92 9.95
CA GLY A 63 4.59 -3.57 8.64
C GLY A 63 3.11 -3.32 8.74
N HIS A 64 2.61 -2.49 7.83
CA HIS A 64 1.20 -2.16 7.76
C HIS A 64 0.80 -1.98 6.30
N TRP A 65 -0.38 -2.45 5.95
CA TRP A 65 -0.90 -2.33 4.59
C TRP A 65 -1.90 -1.19 4.49
N ILE A 66 -1.76 -0.38 3.45
CA ILE A 66 -2.74 0.68 3.17
C ILE A 66 -3.15 0.61 1.70
N LEU A 67 -4.37 1.07 1.43
CA LEU A 67 -4.91 1.16 0.08
C LEU A 67 -4.93 2.63 -0.32
N ILE A 68 -4.44 2.92 -1.52
CA ILE A 68 -4.38 4.28 -2.06
C ILE A 68 -5.15 4.34 -3.37
N LYS A 69 -5.96 5.37 -3.53
CA LYS A 69 -6.53 5.72 -4.83
C LYS A 69 -6.53 7.24 -4.96
N GLY A 70 -5.87 7.73 -6.01
CA GLY A 70 -5.72 9.17 -6.17
C GLY A 70 -4.94 9.77 -5.01
N VAL A 71 -5.54 10.68 -4.28
CA VAL A 71 -4.94 11.34 -3.12
C VAL A 71 -5.52 10.86 -1.80
N LYS A 72 -6.30 9.79 -1.85
CA LYS A 72 -6.97 9.24 -0.66
C LYS A 72 -6.44 7.86 -0.29
N MET A 73 -6.54 7.55 0.97
CA MET A 73 -6.16 6.25 1.51
C MET A 73 -7.28 5.68 2.37
N CYS A 74 -7.26 4.38 2.57
CA CYS A 74 -8.06 3.75 3.61
C CYS A 74 -7.32 2.54 4.18
N ASP A 75 -7.57 2.25 5.44
CA ASP A 75 -7.03 1.12 6.17
C ASP A 75 -7.81 0.95 7.48
N THR A 76 -7.26 0.15 8.40
CA THR A 76 -7.89 -0.05 9.70
C THR A 76 -7.88 1.21 10.57
N PHE A 77 -6.86 2.07 10.40
CA PHE A 77 -6.77 3.32 11.16
C PHE A 77 -7.81 4.36 10.72
N THR A 78 -8.29 4.28 9.48
CA THR A 78 -9.35 5.14 8.99
C THR A 78 -10.72 4.46 9.10
N GLU A 79 -10.76 3.31 9.73
CA GLU A 79 -11.97 2.48 9.87
C GLU A 79 -12.60 2.14 8.51
N GLY A 80 -11.74 1.92 7.51
CA GLY A 80 -12.19 1.60 6.15
C GLY A 80 -12.74 2.78 5.36
N LYS A 81 -12.64 3.99 5.91
CA LYS A 81 -13.13 5.19 5.21
C LYS A 81 -12.03 5.82 4.40
N TRP A 82 -12.38 6.34 3.23
CA TRP A 82 -11.44 7.08 2.40
C TRP A 82 -11.12 8.42 3.04
N THR A 83 -9.83 8.66 3.25
CA THR A 83 -9.33 9.86 3.91
C THR A 83 -8.20 10.42 3.06
N PHE A 84 -8.10 11.74 2.95
CA PHE A 84 -6.97 12.33 2.24
C PHE A 84 -5.67 11.93 2.94
N VAL A 85 -4.67 11.49 2.14
CA VAL A 85 -3.38 11.08 2.70
C VAL A 85 -2.77 12.19 3.54
N VAL A 86 -2.88 13.44 3.07
CA VAL A 86 -2.31 14.60 3.76
C VAL A 86 -2.91 14.80 5.15
N ASP A 87 -4.15 14.36 5.35
CA ASP A 87 -4.84 14.45 6.63
C ASP A 87 -4.80 13.15 7.43
N GLY A 88 -4.22 12.12 6.84
CA GLY A 88 -4.20 10.78 7.44
C GLY A 88 -3.03 10.55 8.37
N PRO A 89 -3.01 9.38 9.01
CA PRO A 89 -2.05 9.10 10.07
C PRO A 89 -0.67 8.61 9.60
N HIS A 90 -0.47 8.39 8.29
CA HIS A 90 0.73 7.68 7.81
C HIS A 90 1.64 8.49 6.90
N LYS A 91 1.43 9.77 6.76
CA LYS A 91 2.15 10.58 5.76
C LYS A 91 3.67 10.54 5.90
N GLY A 92 4.17 10.39 7.09
CA GLY A 92 5.62 10.29 7.36
C GLY A 92 6.16 8.88 7.40
N CYS A 93 5.34 7.87 7.20
CA CYS A 93 5.79 6.48 7.26
C CYS A 93 6.60 6.11 6.03
N ARG A 94 7.66 5.32 6.24
CA ARG A 94 8.52 4.84 5.14
C ARG A 94 7.84 3.70 4.41
N ILE A 95 8.03 3.64 3.11
CA ILE A 95 7.41 2.62 2.26
C ILE A 95 8.37 1.46 2.04
N MET A 96 7.86 0.24 2.15
CA MET A 96 8.62 -0.96 1.83
C MET A 96 8.40 -1.38 0.38
N GLU A 97 7.15 -1.53 -0.02
CA GLU A 97 6.80 -2.01 -1.37
C GLU A 97 5.51 -1.36 -1.83
N ILE A 98 5.38 -1.25 -3.14
CA ILE A 98 4.22 -0.67 -3.79
C ILE A 98 3.71 -1.63 -4.84
N PHE A 99 2.41 -1.95 -4.76
CA PHE A 99 1.74 -2.81 -5.73
C PHE A 99 0.60 -2.05 -6.37
N GLU A 100 0.41 -2.28 -7.66
CA GLU A 100 -0.78 -1.77 -8.36
C GLU A 100 -1.80 -2.88 -8.42
N VAL A 101 -3.07 -2.54 -8.15
CA VAL A 101 -4.17 -3.49 -8.15
C VAL A 101 -5.05 -3.21 -9.36
N LYS A 102 -5.30 -4.24 -10.16
CA LYS A 102 -6.14 -4.15 -11.35
C LYS A 102 -7.13 -5.30 -11.35
N LYS A 103 -8.26 -5.08 -12.00
CA LYS A 103 -9.20 -6.16 -12.19
C LYS A 103 -8.57 -7.19 -13.13
N ALA A 104 -8.63 -8.45 -12.73
CA ALA A 104 -8.11 -9.52 -13.56
C ALA A 104 -8.90 -9.59 -14.87
N ILE A 105 -8.18 -9.83 -15.96
CA ILE A 105 -8.82 -10.00 -17.26
C ILE A 105 -9.26 -11.45 -17.36
N ASP A 106 -10.54 -11.66 -17.55
CA ASP A 106 -11.05 -12.98 -17.80
C ASP A 106 -10.68 -13.36 -19.23
N ALA A 107 -9.99 -14.47 -19.32
CA ALA A 107 -9.59 -15.01 -20.62
C ALA A 107 -10.80 -15.56 -21.37
#